data_2fc0b5c3912b85f1a777f2fab1207f5a
#
_entry.id   2fc0b5c3912b85f1a777f2fab1207f5a
#
_cell.length_a   1.000
_cell.length_b   1.000
_cell.length_c   1.000
_cell.angle_alpha   90.00
_cell.angle_beta   90.00
_cell.angle_gamma   90.00
#
_symmetry.space_group_name_H-M   'P 1'
#
loop_
_entity.id
_entity.type
_entity.pdbx_description
1 polymer ?
#
loop_
_entity_poly.entity_id
_entity_poly.type
_entity_poly.pdbx_seq_one_letter_code
_entity_poly.pdbx_strand_id
1 'polypeptide(L)'
;SEAIKAGIRWRMAEGIYKFSVQNTLGFYRDHFGRLVIEPTEARIVEYIYESCLEGATPAEIAAALTEQGIKSPMGNDLWSAGTVRSILRNEKYCGDALMQKTYTKDFRTHKSVKNTDLNMYFKENHHTAIIKKEDWIKVQKLLSERHSTAKRATLRRLSNHFVAYRVKDGLFKGYLIMDSRWSFMERQEFMKIVDETQNTIK
;
A
#
# COMPACT_ATOMS: atom_id res chain seq x y z
N SER A 1 -18.77 23.56 -11.16
CA SER A 1 -18.29 24.93 -10.96
C SER A 1 -17.42 25.03 -9.71
N GLU A 2 -16.59 26.04 -9.60
CA GLU A 2 -15.68 26.22 -8.44
C GLU A 2 -16.45 26.39 -7.13
N ALA A 3 -17.63 27.01 -7.16
CA ALA A 3 -18.49 27.16 -5.99
C ALA A 3 -18.92 25.79 -5.39
N ILE A 4 -19.23 24.80 -6.24
CA ILE A 4 -19.57 23.44 -5.80
C ILE A 4 -18.36 22.78 -5.15
N LYS A 5 -17.17 22.89 -5.76
CA LYS A 5 -15.94 22.36 -5.21
C LYS A 5 -15.59 23.01 -3.86
N ALA A 6 -15.75 24.31 -3.73
CA ALA A 6 -15.54 25.04 -2.50
C ALA A 6 -16.49 24.55 -1.38
N GLY A 7 -17.78 24.38 -1.68
CA GLY A 7 -18.75 23.84 -0.75
C GLY A 7 -18.46 22.39 -0.32
N ILE A 8 -17.91 21.55 -1.22
CA ILE A 8 -17.49 20.20 -0.87
C ILE A 8 -16.26 20.25 0.06
N ARG A 9 -15.27 21.08 -0.24
CA ARG A 9 -14.07 21.24 0.60
C ARG A 9 -14.41 21.75 1.99
N TRP A 10 -15.31 22.73 2.06
CA TRP A 10 -15.81 23.23 3.35
C TRP A 10 -16.44 22.11 4.19
N ARG A 11 -17.34 21.31 3.61
CA ARG A 11 -17.94 20.16 4.32
C ARG A 11 -16.91 19.12 4.76
N MET A 12 -15.85 18.93 3.98
CA MET A 12 -14.74 18.04 4.37
C MET A 12 -13.96 18.62 5.56
N ALA A 13 -13.69 19.91 5.57
CA ALA A 13 -13.01 20.61 6.65
C ALA A 13 -13.80 20.53 7.97
N GLU A 14 -15.13 20.72 7.91
CA GLU A 14 -16.02 20.59 9.06
C GLU A 14 -16.25 19.13 9.50
N GLY A 15 -15.82 18.16 8.70
CA GLY A 15 -16.04 16.73 8.97
C GLY A 15 -17.50 16.26 8.81
N ILE A 16 -18.32 17.02 8.10
CA ILE A 16 -19.71 16.66 7.80
C ILE A 16 -19.89 16.03 6.42
N TYR A 17 -18.78 15.82 5.70
CA TYR A 17 -18.80 15.20 4.39
C TYR A 17 -19.05 13.69 4.49
N LYS A 18 -20.07 13.21 3.78
CA LYS A 18 -20.41 11.79 3.73
C LYS A 18 -19.53 11.07 2.71
N PHE A 19 -18.61 10.23 3.15
CA PHE A 19 -17.85 9.35 2.26
C PHE A 19 -18.72 8.19 1.72
N SER A 20 -18.35 7.64 0.57
CA SER A 20 -19.00 6.45 0.02
C SER A 20 -18.68 5.22 0.88
N VAL A 21 -19.70 4.40 1.14
CA VAL A 21 -19.57 3.09 1.80
C VAL A 21 -19.62 1.93 0.80
N GLN A 22 -19.80 2.24 -0.48
CA GLN A 22 -19.79 1.22 -1.52
C GLN A 22 -18.49 0.43 -1.47
N ASN A 23 -18.59 -0.88 -1.45
CA ASN A 23 -17.46 -1.80 -1.29
C ASN A 23 -16.64 -1.61 0.00
N THR A 24 -17.25 -1.00 1.04
CA THR A 24 -16.65 -0.88 2.38
C THR A 24 -17.36 -1.88 3.28
N LEU A 25 -16.73 -3.02 3.52
CA LEU A 25 -17.26 -4.09 4.36
C LEU A 25 -17.59 -3.58 5.78
N GLY A 26 -18.66 -4.05 6.38
CA GLY A 26 -19.03 -3.73 7.75
C GLY A 26 -19.83 -2.43 7.94
N PHE A 27 -20.07 -1.65 6.87
CA PHE A 27 -20.84 -0.42 6.94
C PHE A 27 -21.86 -0.30 5.83
N TYR A 28 -23.07 0.17 6.19
CA TYR A 28 -24.09 0.57 5.23
C TYR A 28 -24.69 1.92 5.61
N ARG A 29 -25.49 2.51 4.71
CA ARG A 29 -26.28 3.68 5.03
C ARG A 29 -27.75 3.30 5.13
N ASP A 30 -28.36 3.70 6.26
CA ASP A 30 -29.79 3.55 6.44
C ASP A 30 -30.57 4.49 5.51
N HIS A 31 -31.90 4.38 5.52
CA HIS A 31 -32.80 5.19 4.71
C HIS A 31 -32.74 6.69 5.03
N PHE A 32 -32.23 7.08 6.20
CA PHE A 32 -31.94 8.48 6.55
C PHE A 32 -30.53 8.92 6.11
N GLY A 33 -29.75 8.03 5.50
CA GLY A 33 -28.38 8.29 5.07
C GLY A 33 -27.37 8.32 6.21
N ARG A 34 -27.72 7.79 7.40
CA ARG A 34 -26.79 7.64 8.53
C ARG A 34 -25.92 6.41 8.31
N LEU A 35 -24.67 6.51 8.72
CA LEU A 35 -23.74 5.38 8.68
C LEU A 35 -24.07 4.41 9.82
N VAL A 36 -24.28 3.15 9.48
CA VAL A 36 -24.62 2.08 10.42
C VAL A 36 -23.70 0.91 10.21
N ILE A 37 -23.33 0.22 11.30
CA ILE A 37 -22.53 -1.01 11.25
C ILE A 37 -23.46 -2.17 10.84
N GLU A 38 -23.00 -2.97 9.87
CA GLU A 38 -23.61 -4.24 9.51
C GLU A 38 -22.94 -5.35 10.34
N PRO A 39 -23.64 -6.00 11.29
CA PRO A 39 -23.02 -6.86 12.28
C PRO A 39 -22.30 -8.09 11.69
N THR A 40 -22.85 -8.68 10.63
CA THR A 40 -22.26 -9.88 10.01
C THR A 40 -20.96 -9.54 9.30
N GLU A 41 -20.94 -8.45 8.53
CA GLU A 41 -19.75 -7.99 7.84
C GLU A 41 -18.71 -7.40 8.81
N ALA A 42 -19.16 -6.76 9.90
CA ALA A 42 -18.26 -6.24 10.93
C ALA A 42 -17.43 -7.36 11.57
N ARG A 43 -18.03 -8.53 11.83
CA ARG A 43 -17.31 -9.70 12.33
C ARG A 43 -16.21 -10.19 11.40
N ILE A 44 -16.44 -10.08 10.08
CA ILE A 44 -15.39 -10.42 9.10
C ILE A 44 -14.22 -9.43 9.21
N VAL A 45 -14.52 -8.14 9.39
CA VAL A 45 -13.49 -7.11 9.61
C VAL A 45 -12.73 -7.38 10.92
N GLU A 46 -13.43 -7.66 12.00
CA GLU A 46 -12.82 -8.02 13.29
C GLU A 46 -11.87 -9.23 13.14
N TYR A 47 -12.34 -10.31 12.50
CA TYR A 47 -11.52 -11.48 12.21
C TYR A 47 -10.25 -11.14 11.41
N ILE A 48 -10.34 -10.27 10.41
CA ILE A 48 -9.18 -9.84 9.61
C ILE A 48 -8.15 -9.12 10.49
N TYR A 49 -8.60 -8.25 11.40
CA TYR A 49 -7.71 -7.51 12.29
C TYR A 49 -7.10 -8.42 13.38
N GLU A 50 -7.89 -9.27 14.01
CA GLU A 50 -7.45 -10.24 15.02
C GLU A 50 -6.40 -11.18 14.44
N SER A 51 -6.69 -11.82 13.30
CA SER A 51 -5.73 -12.70 12.62
C SER A 51 -4.41 -11.99 12.29
N CYS A 52 -4.48 -10.71 11.87
CA CYS A 52 -3.27 -9.92 11.60
C CYS A 52 -2.47 -9.63 12.88
N LEU A 53 -3.14 -9.35 14.00
CA LEU A 53 -2.51 -9.14 15.30
C LEU A 53 -1.88 -10.43 15.86
N GLU A 54 -2.47 -11.58 15.59
CA GLU A 54 -1.94 -12.91 15.91
C GLU A 54 -0.74 -13.32 15.04
N GLY A 55 -0.44 -12.54 14.01
CA GLY A 55 0.74 -12.73 13.17
C GLY A 55 0.48 -13.21 11.76
N ALA A 56 -0.77 -13.55 11.39
CA ALA A 56 -1.09 -13.97 10.04
C ALA A 56 -0.77 -12.88 8.99
N THR A 57 -0.32 -13.32 7.83
CA THR A 57 -0.06 -12.43 6.69
C THR A 57 -1.36 -12.11 5.95
N PRO A 58 -1.45 -10.98 5.21
CA PRO A 58 -2.62 -10.70 4.38
C PRO A 58 -2.94 -11.78 3.33
N ALA A 59 -1.95 -12.58 2.93
CA ALA A 59 -2.14 -13.68 1.99
C ALA A 59 -2.80 -14.90 2.68
N GLU A 60 -2.35 -15.23 3.88
CA GLU A 60 -2.95 -16.31 4.68
C GLU A 60 -4.37 -15.99 5.08
N ILE A 61 -4.65 -14.76 5.51
CA ILE A 61 -6.01 -14.29 5.82
C ILE A 61 -6.92 -14.37 4.59
N ALA A 62 -6.43 -13.94 3.43
CA ALA A 62 -7.19 -14.03 2.18
C ALA A 62 -7.51 -15.49 1.79
N ALA A 63 -6.56 -16.41 1.97
CA ALA A 63 -6.76 -17.84 1.73
C ALA A 63 -7.82 -18.42 2.67
N ALA A 64 -7.75 -18.12 3.96
CA ALA A 64 -8.70 -18.60 4.95
C ALA A 64 -10.14 -18.09 4.69
N LEU A 65 -10.31 -16.82 4.32
CA LEU A 65 -11.61 -16.25 3.96
C LEU A 65 -12.18 -16.90 2.69
N THR A 66 -11.33 -17.18 1.71
CA THR A 66 -11.73 -17.89 0.47
C THR A 66 -12.16 -19.34 0.78
N GLU A 67 -11.41 -20.05 1.60
CA GLU A 67 -11.71 -21.43 2.00
C GLU A 67 -13.03 -21.52 2.76
N GLN A 68 -13.34 -20.53 3.60
CA GLN A 68 -14.62 -20.43 4.31
C GLN A 68 -15.80 -20.01 3.42
N GLY A 69 -15.58 -19.76 2.13
CA GLY A 69 -16.63 -19.34 1.19
C GLY A 69 -17.19 -17.94 1.44
N ILE A 70 -16.47 -17.10 2.18
CA ILE A 70 -16.88 -15.73 2.50
C ILE A 70 -16.67 -14.86 1.27
N LYS A 71 -17.71 -14.14 0.83
CA LYS A 71 -17.61 -13.21 -0.30
C LYS A 71 -16.75 -11.99 0.04
N SER A 72 -15.94 -11.55 -0.92
CA SER A 72 -15.17 -10.32 -0.79
C SER A 72 -16.07 -9.07 -0.87
N PRO A 73 -15.60 -7.86 -0.49
CA PRO A 73 -16.41 -6.63 -0.56
C PRO A 73 -16.96 -6.31 -1.95
N MET A 74 -16.39 -6.86 -3.00
CA MET A 74 -16.87 -6.74 -4.38
C MET A 74 -17.74 -7.92 -4.84
N GLY A 75 -18.10 -8.84 -3.92
CA GLY A 75 -18.93 -10.01 -4.21
C GLY A 75 -18.18 -11.19 -4.84
N ASN A 76 -16.85 -11.13 -5.00
CA ASN A 76 -16.07 -12.22 -5.57
C ASN A 76 -15.88 -13.36 -4.55
N ASP A 77 -15.81 -14.59 -5.04
CA ASP A 77 -15.54 -15.77 -4.20
C ASP A 77 -14.08 -15.81 -3.72
N LEU A 78 -13.16 -15.26 -4.49
CA LEU A 78 -11.74 -15.25 -4.17
C LEU A 78 -11.34 -13.93 -3.50
N TRP A 79 -10.67 -14.05 -2.36
CA TRP A 79 -10.02 -12.93 -1.70
C TRP A 79 -8.59 -12.75 -2.21
N SER A 80 -8.16 -11.51 -2.31
CA SER A 80 -6.76 -11.19 -2.61
C SER A 80 -6.06 -10.61 -1.38
N ALA A 81 -4.76 -10.86 -1.26
CA ALA A 81 -3.93 -10.21 -0.24
C ALA A 81 -3.97 -8.67 -0.34
N GLY A 82 -4.22 -8.14 -1.55
CA GLY A 82 -4.42 -6.72 -1.79
C GLY A 82 -5.68 -6.18 -1.13
N THR A 83 -6.81 -6.90 -1.25
CA THR A 83 -8.09 -6.56 -0.60
C THR A 83 -7.95 -6.55 0.91
N VAL A 84 -7.37 -7.62 1.50
CA VAL A 84 -7.11 -7.69 2.95
C VAL A 84 -6.22 -6.54 3.40
N ARG A 85 -5.13 -6.26 2.68
CA ARG A 85 -4.24 -5.14 3.02
C ARG A 85 -4.94 -3.78 2.94
N SER A 86 -5.86 -3.60 2.00
CA SER A 86 -6.65 -2.37 1.87
C SER A 86 -7.60 -2.19 3.07
N ILE A 87 -8.22 -3.27 3.54
CA ILE A 87 -9.05 -3.28 4.75
C ILE A 87 -8.20 -2.91 5.97
N LEU A 88 -7.09 -3.60 6.20
CA LEU A 88 -6.19 -3.36 7.33
C LEU A 88 -5.62 -1.92 7.38
N ARG A 89 -5.51 -1.23 6.25
CA ARG A 89 -5.01 0.16 6.16
C ARG A 89 -6.10 1.22 6.21
N ASN A 90 -7.35 0.83 6.19
CA ASN A 90 -8.45 1.78 6.10
C ASN A 90 -8.78 2.35 7.47
N GLU A 91 -8.53 3.63 7.67
CA GLU A 91 -8.80 4.36 8.91
C GLU A 91 -10.28 4.42 9.29
N LYS A 92 -11.18 4.17 8.36
CA LYS A 92 -12.63 4.15 8.65
C LYS A 92 -12.99 3.10 9.68
N TYR A 93 -12.26 1.99 9.74
CA TYR A 93 -12.54 0.93 10.69
C TYR A 93 -12.27 1.32 12.14
N CYS A 94 -11.37 2.26 12.39
CA CYS A 94 -11.17 2.82 13.74
C CYS A 94 -11.99 4.10 14.01
N GLY A 95 -12.97 4.41 13.17
CA GLY A 95 -13.88 5.54 13.37
C GLY A 95 -13.38 6.86 12.81
N ASP A 96 -12.18 6.91 12.27
CA ASP A 96 -11.61 8.13 11.67
C ASP A 96 -12.00 8.26 10.19
N ALA A 97 -11.88 9.45 9.64
CA ALA A 97 -12.11 9.69 8.22
C ALA A 97 -11.04 10.58 7.61
N LEU A 98 -10.33 10.06 6.61
CA LEU A 98 -9.43 10.84 5.77
C LEU A 98 -10.09 11.08 4.42
N MET A 99 -10.43 12.33 4.16
CA MET A 99 -11.17 12.77 2.99
C MET A 99 -10.24 13.40 1.95
N GLN A 100 -10.69 13.42 0.69
CA GLN A 100 -9.95 13.96 -0.45
C GLN A 100 -8.65 13.18 -0.74
N LYS A 101 -8.63 11.85 -0.50
CA LYS A 101 -7.51 10.97 -0.93
C LYS A 101 -7.32 10.92 -2.44
N THR A 102 -8.40 11.18 -3.18
CA THR A 102 -8.43 11.25 -4.64
C THR A 102 -9.23 12.45 -5.09
N TYR A 103 -8.97 12.93 -6.30
CA TYR A 103 -9.78 13.96 -6.94
C TYR A 103 -9.92 13.69 -8.45
N THR A 104 -10.99 14.21 -9.05
CA THR A 104 -11.20 14.14 -10.49
C THR A 104 -10.41 15.25 -11.17
N LYS A 105 -9.37 14.87 -11.94
CA LYS A 105 -8.50 15.82 -12.61
C LYS A 105 -9.21 16.51 -13.78
N ASP A 106 -10.00 15.76 -14.53
CA ASP A 106 -10.72 16.25 -15.70
C ASP A 106 -12.17 15.81 -15.63
N PHE A 107 -13.10 16.77 -15.69
CA PHE A 107 -14.54 16.52 -15.61
C PHE A 107 -15.10 15.77 -16.83
N ARG A 108 -14.40 15.79 -17.99
CA ARG A 108 -14.84 15.10 -19.21
C ARG A 108 -14.58 13.60 -19.12
N THR A 109 -13.43 13.22 -18.57
CA THR A 109 -13.03 11.82 -18.47
C THR A 109 -13.48 11.16 -17.17
N HIS A 110 -13.91 11.94 -16.18
CA HIS A 110 -14.26 11.50 -14.81
C HIS A 110 -13.18 10.63 -14.14
N LYS A 111 -11.95 10.65 -14.64
CA LYS A 111 -10.84 9.87 -14.05
C LYS A 111 -10.43 10.45 -12.71
N SER A 112 -10.58 9.63 -11.68
CA SER A 112 -10.09 9.93 -10.35
C SER A 112 -8.58 9.61 -10.29
N VAL A 113 -7.80 10.54 -9.75
CA VAL A 113 -6.36 10.39 -9.52
C VAL A 113 -6.07 10.52 -8.03
N LYS A 114 -4.99 9.88 -7.58
CA LYS A 114 -4.53 10.02 -6.20
C LYS A 114 -4.17 11.47 -5.93
N ASN A 115 -4.59 11.99 -4.78
CA ASN A 115 -4.28 13.34 -4.37
C ASN A 115 -2.83 13.42 -3.88
N THR A 116 -2.04 14.25 -4.55
CA THR A 116 -0.66 14.61 -4.17
C THR A 116 -0.51 16.11 -3.93
N ASP A 117 -1.45 16.92 -4.42
CA ASP A 117 -1.28 18.36 -4.56
C ASP A 117 -2.31 19.17 -3.78
N LEU A 118 -3.45 18.57 -3.42
CA LEU A 118 -4.54 19.25 -2.72
C LEU A 118 -4.54 18.86 -1.23
N ASN A 119 -5.09 19.74 -0.40
CA ASN A 119 -5.26 19.47 1.02
C ASN A 119 -6.14 18.24 1.23
N MET A 120 -5.71 17.33 2.09
CA MET A 120 -6.53 16.26 2.65
C MET A 120 -7.11 16.71 3.98
N TYR A 121 -8.32 16.25 4.29
CA TYR A 121 -9.02 16.61 5.52
C TYR A 121 -9.15 15.36 6.38
N PHE A 122 -8.63 15.43 7.60
CA PHE A 122 -8.69 14.36 8.57
C PHE A 122 -9.66 14.72 9.70
N LYS A 123 -10.57 13.81 10.01
CA LYS A 123 -11.51 13.93 11.12
C LYS A 123 -11.41 12.72 12.02
N GLU A 124 -11.00 12.94 13.25
CA GLU A 124 -11.01 11.90 14.29
C GLU A 124 -12.45 11.65 14.78
N ASN A 125 -12.73 10.41 15.17
CA ASN A 125 -14.01 9.99 15.72
C ASN A 125 -15.22 10.48 14.89
N HIS A 126 -15.10 10.37 13.58
CA HIS A 126 -16.13 10.79 12.62
C HIS A 126 -17.38 9.90 12.70
N HIS A 127 -17.23 8.64 13.06
CA HIS A 127 -18.31 7.64 13.13
C HIS A 127 -17.98 6.53 14.12
N THR A 128 -18.96 5.67 14.40
CA THR A 128 -18.76 4.50 15.27
C THR A 128 -17.73 3.57 14.67
N ALA A 129 -16.71 3.22 15.46
CA ALA A 129 -15.65 2.32 15.07
C ALA A 129 -16.11 0.85 15.14
N ILE A 130 -15.60 0.01 14.21
CA ILE A 130 -15.68 -1.45 14.31
C ILE A 130 -14.47 -1.96 15.10
N ILE A 131 -13.29 -1.37 14.88
CA ILE A 131 -12.02 -1.77 15.50
C ILE A 131 -11.55 -0.67 16.44
N LYS A 132 -10.99 -1.06 17.59
CA LYS A 132 -10.38 -0.11 18.51
C LYS A 132 -9.19 0.60 17.86
N LYS A 133 -9.02 1.88 18.14
CA LYS A 133 -7.96 2.71 17.55
C LYS A 133 -6.57 2.17 17.89
N GLU A 134 -6.38 1.65 19.10
CA GLU A 134 -5.13 1.04 19.55
C GLU A 134 -4.74 -0.18 18.69
N ASP A 135 -5.71 -1.02 18.34
CA ASP A 135 -5.47 -2.23 17.55
C ASP A 135 -5.23 -1.88 16.08
N TRP A 136 -5.92 -0.88 15.56
CA TRP A 136 -5.62 -0.32 14.24
C TRP A 136 -4.17 0.20 14.18
N ILE A 137 -3.70 0.96 15.17
CA ILE A 137 -2.33 1.47 15.25
C ILE A 137 -1.31 0.32 15.30
N LYS A 138 -1.55 -0.72 16.13
CA LYS A 138 -0.69 -1.90 16.18
C LYS A 138 -0.57 -2.57 14.81
N VAL A 139 -1.68 -2.74 14.12
CA VAL A 139 -1.70 -3.32 12.77
C VAL A 139 -0.92 -2.45 11.77
N GLN A 140 -1.05 -1.11 11.80
CA GLN A 140 -0.24 -0.25 10.93
C GLN A 140 1.27 -0.44 11.18
N LYS A 141 1.68 -0.56 12.44
CA LYS A 141 3.08 -0.83 12.80
C LYS A 141 3.54 -2.18 12.23
N LEU A 142 2.79 -3.25 12.43
CA LEU A 142 3.09 -4.59 11.88
C LEU A 142 3.22 -4.56 10.35
N LEU A 143 2.31 -3.89 9.65
CA LEU A 143 2.35 -3.77 8.19
C LEU A 143 3.57 -2.98 7.71
N SER A 144 3.99 -1.94 8.43
CA SER A 144 5.17 -1.14 8.09
C SER A 144 6.47 -1.92 8.30
N GLU A 145 6.58 -2.67 9.39
CA GLU A 145 7.74 -3.52 9.70
C GLU A 145 7.90 -4.64 8.68
N ARG A 146 6.82 -5.31 8.31
CA ARG A 146 6.82 -6.35 7.25
C ARG A 146 7.24 -5.77 5.90
N HIS A 147 6.77 -4.58 5.56
CA HIS A 147 7.15 -3.91 4.30
C HIS A 147 8.63 -3.54 4.28
N SER A 148 9.19 -3.04 5.36
CA SER A 148 10.62 -2.71 5.46
C SER A 148 11.50 -3.94 5.42
N THR A 149 11.10 -5.05 6.05
CA THR A 149 11.80 -6.34 5.99
C THR A 149 11.78 -6.92 4.58
N ALA A 150 10.63 -6.93 3.91
CA ALA A 150 10.51 -7.39 2.53
C ALA A 150 11.36 -6.55 1.56
N LYS A 151 11.39 -5.22 1.72
CA LYS A 151 12.24 -4.32 0.94
C LYS A 151 13.72 -4.60 1.17
N ARG A 152 14.16 -4.82 2.42
CA ARG A 152 15.54 -5.21 2.74
C ARG A 152 15.91 -6.56 2.12
N ALA A 153 15.02 -7.55 2.17
CA ALA A 153 15.24 -8.86 1.56
C ALA A 153 15.37 -8.76 0.04
N THR A 154 14.55 -7.93 -0.62
CA THR A 154 14.64 -7.68 -2.07
C THR A 154 15.95 -6.99 -2.43
N LEU A 155 16.38 -5.98 -1.69
CA LEU A 155 17.68 -5.33 -1.89
C LEU A 155 18.84 -6.29 -1.65
N ARG A 156 18.75 -7.19 -0.66
CA ARG A 156 19.73 -8.22 -0.40
C ARG A 156 19.82 -9.24 -1.53
N ARG A 157 18.69 -9.64 -2.12
CA ARG A 157 18.66 -10.51 -3.31
C ARG A 157 19.29 -9.85 -4.53
N LEU A 158 19.04 -8.56 -4.75
CA LEU A 158 19.68 -7.79 -5.82
C LEU A 158 21.19 -7.69 -5.60
N SER A 159 21.65 -7.45 -4.36
CA SER A 159 23.07 -7.40 -4.02
C SER A 159 23.80 -8.74 -4.21
N ASN A 160 23.09 -9.86 -4.06
CA ASN A 160 23.66 -11.20 -4.27
C ASN A 160 23.80 -11.57 -5.76
N HIS A 161 23.21 -10.80 -6.68
CA HIS A 161 23.29 -11.02 -8.13
C HIS A 161 24.36 -10.15 -8.80
N PHE A 162 24.99 -9.26 -8.04
CA PHE A 162 26.00 -8.35 -8.58
C PHE A 162 27.26 -8.39 -7.72
N VAL A 163 28.41 -8.43 -8.40
CA VAL A 163 29.73 -8.26 -7.78
C VAL A 163 30.23 -6.88 -8.18
N ALA A 164 30.57 -6.05 -7.19
CA ALA A 164 31.10 -4.71 -7.42
C ALA A 164 32.62 -4.72 -7.31
N TYR A 165 33.29 -4.25 -8.34
CA TYR A 165 34.74 -4.01 -8.36
C TYR A 165 35.00 -2.52 -8.32
N ARG A 166 35.95 -2.09 -7.48
CA ARG A 166 36.34 -0.68 -7.41
C ARG A 166 37.56 -0.46 -8.31
N VAL A 167 37.39 0.33 -9.34
CA VAL A 167 38.47 0.82 -10.19
C VAL A 167 39.01 2.12 -9.56
N LYS A 168 40.30 2.13 -9.20
CA LYS A 168 40.93 3.23 -8.46
C LYS A 168 41.21 4.44 -9.37
N ASP A 169 41.68 4.18 -10.58
CA ASP A 169 42.13 5.23 -11.51
C ASP A 169 41.76 4.86 -12.95
N GLY A 170 41.80 5.84 -13.86
CA GLY A 170 41.52 5.68 -15.29
C GLY A 170 40.08 6.10 -15.69
N LEU A 171 39.76 5.82 -16.95
CA LEU A 171 38.47 6.20 -17.57
C LEU A 171 37.25 5.63 -16.83
N PHE A 172 37.38 4.42 -16.29
CA PHE A 172 36.34 3.72 -15.55
C PHE A 172 36.48 3.87 -14.03
N LYS A 173 37.12 4.94 -13.56
CA LYS A 173 37.22 5.23 -12.12
C LYS A 173 35.87 5.23 -11.44
N GLY A 174 35.68 4.38 -10.44
CA GLY A 174 34.44 4.21 -9.72
C GLY A 174 34.13 2.75 -9.41
N TYR A 175 32.89 2.34 -9.59
CA TYR A 175 32.47 0.97 -9.38
C TYR A 175 32.02 0.33 -10.69
N LEU A 176 32.60 -0.83 -11.02
CA LEU A 176 32.11 -1.73 -12.05
C LEU A 176 31.21 -2.77 -11.38
N ILE A 177 30.00 -2.91 -11.87
CA ILE A 177 29.01 -3.85 -11.36
C ILE A 177 28.87 -4.97 -12.39
N MET A 178 29.14 -6.20 -11.97
CA MET A 178 29.01 -7.39 -12.80
C MET A 178 27.93 -8.31 -12.25
N ASP A 179 27.27 -9.05 -13.14
CA ASP A 179 26.34 -10.11 -12.72
C ASP A 179 27.11 -11.23 -12.03
N SER A 180 26.68 -11.64 -10.84
CA SER A 180 27.32 -12.72 -10.08
C SER A 180 27.18 -14.08 -10.76
N ARG A 181 26.27 -14.22 -11.73
CA ARG A 181 26.09 -15.45 -12.53
C ARG A 181 27.19 -15.63 -13.58
N TRP A 182 27.92 -14.57 -13.92
CA TRP A 182 29.08 -14.71 -14.80
C TRP A 182 30.11 -15.65 -14.18
N SER A 183 30.63 -16.57 -14.99
CA SER A 183 31.70 -17.43 -14.60
C SER A 183 32.97 -16.63 -14.26
N PHE A 184 33.90 -17.26 -13.57
CA PHE A 184 35.19 -16.63 -13.29
C PHE A 184 35.91 -16.18 -14.58
N MET A 185 35.84 -16.97 -15.64
CA MET A 185 36.49 -16.67 -16.93
C MET A 185 35.87 -15.44 -17.60
N GLU A 186 34.52 -15.35 -17.66
CA GLU A 186 33.81 -14.19 -18.24
C GLU A 186 34.14 -12.90 -17.49
N ARG A 187 34.24 -12.97 -16.16
CA ARG A 187 34.63 -11.81 -15.35
C ARG A 187 36.08 -11.38 -15.60
N GLN A 188 37.00 -12.32 -15.76
CA GLN A 188 38.39 -12.04 -16.07
C GLN A 188 38.57 -11.44 -17.47
N GLU A 189 37.86 -11.96 -18.47
CA GLU A 189 37.87 -11.45 -19.83
C GLU A 189 37.33 -10.02 -19.89
N PHE A 190 36.23 -9.75 -19.19
CA PHE A 190 35.68 -8.40 -19.09
C PHE A 190 36.67 -7.43 -18.41
N MET A 191 37.30 -7.81 -17.31
CA MET A 191 38.31 -6.98 -16.64
C MET A 191 39.51 -6.70 -17.55
N LYS A 192 39.92 -7.70 -18.35
CA LYS A 192 40.99 -7.51 -19.34
C LYS A 192 40.63 -6.48 -20.40
N ILE A 193 39.39 -6.50 -20.92
CA ILE A 193 38.89 -5.49 -21.87
C ILE A 193 38.87 -4.08 -21.22
N VAL A 194 38.47 -3.98 -19.97
CA VAL A 194 38.46 -2.72 -19.21
C VAL A 194 39.88 -2.15 -19.09
N ASP A 195 40.87 -2.99 -18.76
CA ASP A 195 42.24 -2.58 -18.61
C ASP A 195 42.91 -2.21 -19.96
N GLU A 196 42.65 -2.96 -21.01
CA GLU A 196 43.10 -2.65 -22.37
C GLU A 196 42.52 -1.32 -22.88
N THR A 197 41.23 -1.09 -22.66
CA THR A 197 40.55 0.16 -23.04
C THR A 197 41.13 1.37 -22.29
N GLN A 198 41.42 1.22 -21.00
CA GLN A 198 42.08 2.28 -20.20
C GLN A 198 43.51 2.61 -20.70
N ASN A 199 44.23 1.64 -21.22
CA ASN A 199 45.61 1.83 -21.72
C ASN A 199 45.66 2.37 -23.14
N THR A 200 44.62 2.15 -23.94
CA THR A 200 44.56 2.61 -25.35
C THR A 200 44.20 4.11 -25.48
N ILE A 201 43.65 4.73 -24.44
CA ILE A 201 43.19 6.13 -24.44
C ILE A 201 44.22 7.04 -23.72
N LYS A 202 45.40 6.59 -23.46
CA LYS A 202 46.54 7.42 -23.05
C LYS A 202 47.30 7.91 -24.26
#